data_493e25f9e8fd6929ea389e17fe1a3629
#
_entry.id   493e25f9e8fd6929ea389e17fe1a3629
#
_cell.length_a   1.000
_cell.length_b   1.000
_cell.length_c   1.000
_cell.angle_alpha   90.00
_cell.angle_beta   90.00
_cell.angle_gamma   90.00
#
_symmetry.space_group_name_H-M   'P 1'
#
loop_
_entity.id
_entity.type
_entity.pdbx_description
1 polymer ?
#
loop_
_entity_poly.entity_id
_entity_poly.type
_entity_poly.pdbx_seq_one_letter_code
_entity_poly.pdbx_strand_id
1 'polypeptide(L)'
;MGTWGAGNFENDTAADHLSILTDRLITEVADAMAGDPVEIEPDEYWGVAVPANLELLSLLARQGHVGASLPEAEVIEEWKRTYMAVWEGSIDGLMPSPGHKDERRTVLIRTFDELATLRRKEDSD
;
A
#
# COMPACT_ATOMS: atom_id res chain seq x y z
N MET A 1 32.34 4.64 -2.68
CA MET A 1 31.65 5.89 -3.12
C MET A 1 30.16 5.69 -3.10
N GLY A 2 29.42 6.70 -2.69
CA GLY A 2 27.97 6.64 -2.65
C GLY A 2 27.25 6.81 -3.99
N THR A 3 27.98 6.87 -5.09
CA THR A 3 27.40 7.05 -6.44
C THR A 3 27.72 5.82 -7.29
N TRP A 4 26.67 5.24 -7.92
CA TRP A 4 26.80 3.99 -8.68
C TRP A 4 26.56 4.18 -10.17
N GLY A 5 26.01 5.31 -10.58
CA GLY A 5 25.68 5.63 -11.96
C GLY A 5 25.21 7.05 -12.10
N ALA A 6 24.73 7.40 -13.29
CA ALA A 6 24.29 8.75 -13.64
C ALA A 6 22.80 9.00 -13.36
N GLY A 7 22.03 7.95 -13.08
CA GLY A 7 20.60 8.07 -12.81
C GLY A 7 20.33 8.78 -11.50
N ASN A 8 19.16 9.41 -11.39
CA ASN A 8 18.78 10.17 -10.20
C ASN A 8 18.74 9.32 -8.92
N PHE A 9 18.47 8.01 -9.03
CA PHE A 9 18.39 7.09 -7.90
C PHE A 9 19.61 6.18 -7.81
N GLU A 10 20.68 6.45 -8.54
CA GLU A 10 21.86 5.63 -8.54
C GLU A 10 22.95 6.15 -7.60
N ASN A 11 22.57 6.46 -6.38
CA ASN A 11 23.48 6.91 -5.32
C ASN A 11 22.86 6.66 -3.94
N ASP A 12 23.71 6.62 -2.91
CA ASP A 12 23.29 6.33 -1.54
C ASP A 12 22.30 7.35 -0.98
N THR A 13 22.49 8.62 -1.30
CA THR A 13 21.61 9.67 -0.79
C THR A 13 20.20 9.54 -1.32
N ALA A 14 20.06 9.25 -2.62
CA ALA A 14 18.74 9.05 -3.23
C ALA A 14 18.08 7.76 -2.70
N ALA A 15 18.86 6.71 -2.45
CA ALA A 15 18.34 5.48 -1.84
C ALA A 15 17.79 5.76 -0.44
N ASP A 16 18.53 6.54 0.38
CA ASP A 16 18.05 6.93 1.70
C ASP A 16 16.77 7.78 1.61
N HIS A 17 16.74 8.72 0.66
CA HIS A 17 15.56 9.55 0.43
C HIS A 17 14.35 8.70 0.04
N LEU A 18 14.53 7.72 -0.84
CA LEU A 18 13.44 6.83 -1.24
C LEU A 18 12.94 6.00 -0.06
N SER A 19 13.85 5.51 0.80
CA SER A 19 13.47 4.81 2.03
C SER A 19 12.59 5.68 2.94
N ILE A 20 12.95 6.95 3.10
CA ILE A 20 12.15 7.90 3.91
C ILE A 20 10.74 8.06 3.33
N LEU A 21 10.62 8.20 2.01
CA LEU A 21 9.33 8.35 1.37
C LEU A 21 8.47 7.10 1.48
N THR A 22 9.04 5.92 1.24
CA THR A 22 8.28 4.67 1.36
C THR A 22 7.89 4.39 2.82
N ASP A 23 8.78 4.68 3.78
CA ASP A 23 8.45 4.55 5.20
C ASP A 23 7.30 5.48 5.61
N ARG A 24 7.24 6.68 5.04
CA ARG A 24 6.12 7.59 5.26
C ARG A 24 4.81 7.00 4.77
N LEU A 25 4.80 6.42 3.56
CA LEU A 25 3.60 5.78 3.00
C LEU A 25 3.15 4.62 3.87
N ILE A 26 4.09 3.80 4.35
CA ILE A 26 3.81 2.67 5.24
C ILE A 26 3.23 3.16 6.57
N THR A 27 3.85 4.17 7.16
CA THR A 27 3.41 4.72 8.46
C THR A 27 2.00 5.29 8.38
N GLU A 28 1.66 5.98 7.28
CA GLU A 28 0.30 6.50 7.07
C GLU A 28 -0.73 5.38 7.06
N VAL A 29 -0.44 4.28 6.38
CA VAL A 29 -1.34 3.12 6.36
C VAL A 29 -1.42 2.48 7.75
N ALA A 30 -0.28 2.27 8.39
CA ALA A 30 -0.23 1.68 9.73
C ALA A 30 -1.05 2.49 10.74
N ASP A 31 -0.92 3.82 10.70
CA ASP A 31 -1.67 4.71 11.59
C ASP A 31 -3.17 4.63 11.31
N ALA A 32 -3.56 4.62 10.03
CA ALA A 32 -4.97 4.51 9.65
C ALA A 32 -5.58 3.17 10.10
N MET A 33 -4.78 2.11 10.12
CA MET A 33 -5.23 0.76 10.48
C MET A 33 -5.04 0.43 11.95
N ALA A 34 -4.55 1.38 12.76
CA ALA A 34 -4.27 1.14 14.19
C ALA A 34 -5.47 1.35 15.11
N GLY A 35 -6.58 1.86 14.61
CA GLY A 35 -7.78 2.09 15.41
C GLY A 35 -8.41 0.80 15.95
N ASP A 36 -9.09 0.90 17.08
CA ASP A 36 -9.82 -0.22 17.66
C ASP A 36 -11.19 0.29 18.15
N PRO A 37 -12.24 0.17 17.34
CA PRO A 37 -12.24 -0.36 15.98
C PRO A 37 -11.57 0.56 14.94
N VAL A 38 -11.18 -0.01 13.81
CA VAL A 38 -10.71 0.78 12.67
C VAL A 38 -11.90 1.49 12.03
N GLU A 39 -11.83 2.81 11.95
CA GLU A 39 -12.90 3.64 11.40
C GLU A 39 -12.44 4.30 10.10
N ILE A 40 -12.75 3.66 8.98
CA ILE A 40 -12.40 4.15 7.66
C ILE A 40 -13.68 4.20 6.81
N GLU A 41 -13.97 5.37 6.26
CA GLU A 41 -15.09 5.54 5.34
C GLU A 41 -14.58 5.39 3.90
N PRO A 42 -15.26 4.58 3.04
CA PRO A 42 -14.76 4.29 1.69
C PRO A 42 -14.56 5.52 0.80
N ASP A 43 -15.29 6.61 1.04
CA ASP A 43 -15.23 7.83 0.25
C ASP A 43 -14.49 8.97 0.95
N GLU A 44 -13.98 8.76 2.15
CA GLU A 44 -13.22 9.77 2.87
C GLU A 44 -11.72 9.56 2.70
N TYR A 45 -10.94 10.52 3.20
CA TYR A 45 -9.51 10.61 2.91
C TYR A 45 -8.76 9.28 3.12
N TRP A 46 -8.85 8.70 4.32
CA TRP A 46 -8.06 7.49 4.61
C TRP A 46 -8.61 6.23 3.93
N GLY A 47 -9.91 6.18 3.66
CA GLY A 47 -10.50 5.11 2.86
C GLY A 47 -9.98 5.09 1.43
N VAL A 48 -9.60 6.25 0.90
CA VAL A 48 -8.99 6.40 -0.42
C VAL A 48 -7.46 6.34 -0.36
N ALA A 49 -6.87 6.99 0.63
CA ALA A 49 -5.41 7.10 0.75
C ALA A 49 -4.74 5.77 1.07
N VAL A 50 -5.39 4.89 1.86
CA VAL A 50 -4.80 3.59 2.20
C VAL A 50 -4.52 2.76 0.94
N PRO A 51 -5.52 2.45 0.09
CA PRO A 51 -5.21 1.70 -1.12
C PRO A 51 -4.31 2.46 -2.10
N ALA A 52 -4.41 3.79 -2.16
CA ALA A 52 -3.53 4.59 -3.01
C ALA A 52 -2.08 4.48 -2.56
N ASN A 53 -1.80 4.54 -1.25
CA ASN A 53 -0.44 4.37 -0.74
C ASN A 53 0.11 2.97 -1.05
N LEU A 54 -0.73 1.94 -0.91
CA LEU A 54 -0.31 0.57 -1.22
C LEU A 54 0.01 0.40 -2.70
N GLU A 55 -0.76 1.02 -3.58
CA GLU A 55 -0.47 1.00 -5.00
C GLU A 55 0.82 1.76 -5.34
N LEU A 56 1.05 2.92 -4.70
CA LEU A 56 2.30 3.66 -4.85
C LEU A 56 3.51 2.82 -4.43
N LEU A 57 3.41 2.09 -3.32
CA LEU A 57 4.48 1.20 -2.88
C LEU A 57 4.75 0.11 -3.91
N SER A 58 3.70 -0.47 -4.50
CA SER A 58 3.86 -1.48 -5.55
C SER A 58 4.53 -0.89 -6.80
N LEU A 59 4.14 0.31 -7.21
CA LEU A 59 4.74 0.98 -8.36
C LEU A 59 6.22 1.25 -8.12
N LEU A 60 6.58 1.74 -6.94
CA LEU A 60 7.97 2.01 -6.58
C LEU A 60 8.79 0.72 -6.52
N ALA A 61 8.22 -0.35 -5.97
CA ALA A 61 8.89 -1.66 -5.93
C ALA A 61 9.16 -2.20 -7.33
N ARG A 62 8.22 -2.04 -8.25
CA ARG A 62 8.38 -2.51 -9.64
C ARG A 62 9.43 -1.75 -10.40
N GLN A 63 9.68 -0.48 -10.06
CA GLN A 63 10.75 0.31 -10.68
C GLN A 63 12.14 -0.23 -10.32
N GLY A 64 12.25 -0.96 -9.22
CA GLY A 64 13.50 -1.63 -8.85
C GLY A 64 14.60 -0.72 -8.33
N HIS A 65 14.30 0.52 -7.97
CA HIS A 65 15.31 1.41 -7.38
C HIS A 65 15.67 0.95 -5.97
N VAL A 66 16.95 1.05 -5.65
CA VAL A 66 17.45 0.72 -4.31
C VAL A 66 16.87 1.70 -3.29
N GLY A 67 16.45 1.19 -2.15
CA GLY A 67 15.94 2.00 -1.05
C GLY A 67 14.44 1.95 -0.87
N ALA A 68 13.69 1.45 -1.84
CA ALA A 68 12.24 1.28 -1.67
C ALA A 68 11.97 0.21 -0.60
N SER A 69 11.29 0.59 0.48
CA SER A 69 10.89 -0.31 1.57
C SER A 69 9.47 -0.79 1.36
N LEU A 70 9.19 -2.05 1.70
CA LEU A 70 7.84 -2.60 1.68
C LEU A 70 7.49 -3.14 3.07
N PRO A 71 6.19 -3.09 3.46
CA PRO A 71 5.77 -3.74 4.71
C PRO A 71 5.93 -5.25 4.59
N GLU A 72 6.00 -5.93 5.73
CA GLU A 72 6.05 -7.39 5.74
C GLU A 72 4.74 -7.97 5.18
N ALA A 73 4.84 -9.10 4.49
CA ALA A 73 3.69 -9.73 3.84
C ALA A 73 2.56 -10.04 4.83
N GLU A 74 2.89 -10.49 6.02
CA GLU A 74 1.92 -10.79 7.07
C GLU A 74 1.17 -9.54 7.53
N VAL A 75 1.85 -8.41 7.61
CA VAL A 75 1.25 -7.11 7.95
C VAL A 75 0.29 -6.68 6.84
N ILE A 76 0.70 -6.82 5.59
CA ILE A 76 -0.16 -6.48 4.43
C ILE A 76 -1.44 -7.32 4.45
N GLU A 77 -1.33 -8.60 4.76
CA GLU A 77 -2.49 -9.49 4.81
C GLU A 77 -3.42 -9.17 5.97
N GLU A 78 -2.87 -8.77 7.12
CA GLU A 78 -3.66 -8.31 8.24
C GLU A 78 -4.42 -7.03 7.88
N TRP A 79 -3.74 -6.07 7.25
CA TRP A 79 -4.39 -4.85 6.75
C TRP A 79 -5.50 -5.17 5.77
N LYS A 80 -5.27 -6.13 4.86
CA LYS A 80 -6.29 -6.56 3.89
C LYS A 80 -7.55 -7.05 4.61
N ARG A 81 -7.40 -7.95 5.58
CA ARG A 81 -8.53 -8.48 6.34
C ARG A 81 -9.31 -7.37 7.02
N THR A 82 -8.61 -6.47 7.70
CA THR A 82 -9.23 -5.39 8.45
C THR A 82 -9.89 -4.37 7.53
N TYR A 83 -9.15 -3.92 6.50
CA TYR A 83 -9.69 -2.94 5.55
C TYR A 83 -10.92 -3.48 4.83
N MET A 84 -10.85 -4.70 4.31
CA MET A 84 -11.96 -5.27 3.57
C MET A 84 -13.19 -5.49 4.44
N ALA A 85 -13.00 -5.89 5.70
CA ALA A 85 -14.11 -6.04 6.63
C ALA A 85 -14.83 -4.70 6.88
N VAL A 86 -14.06 -3.62 7.08
CA VAL A 86 -14.61 -2.28 7.27
C VAL A 86 -15.31 -1.80 5.98
N TRP A 87 -14.66 -2.00 4.83
CA TRP A 87 -15.21 -1.61 3.53
C TRP A 87 -16.53 -2.33 3.23
N GLU A 88 -16.57 -3.65 3.42
CA GLU A 88 -17.80 -4.44 3.20
C GLU A 88 -18.93 -3.98 4.12
N GLY A 89 -18.62 -3.56 5.33
CA GLY A 89 -19.60 -3.08 6.30
C GLY A 89 -20.10 -1.66 6.02
N SER A 90 -19.40 -0.86 5.20
CA SER A 90 -19.69 0.56 5.00
C SER A 90 -20.14 0.91 3.60
N ILE A 91 -19.73 0.13 2.58
CA ILE A 91 -19.91 0.52 1.17
C ILE A 91 -21.37 0.65 0.78
N ASP A 92 -22.25 -0.18 1.31
CA ASP A 92 -23.67 -0.16 0.95
C ASP A 92 -24.36 1.13 1.40
N GLY A 93 -23.83 1.79 2.44
CA GLY A 93 -24.32 3.09 2.87
C GLY A 93 -24.15 4.19 1.83
N LEU A 94 -23.24 4.03 0.87
CA LEU A 94 -23.01 4.96 -0.23
C LEU A 94 -23.88 4.64 -1.44
N MET A 95 -24.66 3.58 -1.37
CA MET A 95 -25.58 3.14 -2.45
C MET A 95 -24.88 3.00 -3.81
N PRO A 96 -23.77 2.24 -3.89
CA PRO A 96 -23.09 2.04 -5.17
C PRO A 96 -23.92 1.17 -6.10
N SER A 97 -23.71 1.31 -7.41
CA SER A 97 -24.27 0.33 -8.35
C SER A 97 -23.62 -1.04 -8.10
N PRO A 98 -24.31 -2.16 -8.34
CA PRO A 98 -23.73 -3.49 -8.13
C PRO A 98 -22.45 -3.70 -8.94
N GLY A 99 -22.41 -3.24 -10.18
CA GLY A 99 -21.23 -3.34 -11.03
C GLY A 99 -20.05 -2.58 -10.45
N HIS A 100 -20.25 -1.35 -9.99
CA HIS A 100 -19.17 -0.56 -9.37
C HIS A 100 -18.66 -1.21 -8.08
N LYS A 101 -19.58 -1.70 -7.25
CA LYS A 101 -19.20 -2.37 -6.00
C LYS A 101 -18.29 -3.57 -6.27
N ASP A 102 -18.65 -4.41 -7.23
CA ASP A 102 -17.88 -5.60 -7.58
C ASP A 102 -16.53 -5.23 -8.19
N GLU A 103 -16.47 -4.26 -9.08
CA GLU A 103 -15.23 -3.78 -9.68
C GLU A 103 -14.29 -3.20 -8.62
N ARG A 104 -14.84 -2.39 -7.72
CA ARG A 104 -14.05 -1.78 -6.65
C ARG A 104 -13.51 -2.83 -5.69
N ARG A 105 -14.31 -3.82 -5.33
CA ARG A 105 -13.85 -4.93 -4.48
C ARG A 105 -12.67 -5.65 -5.13
N THR A 106 -12.78 -5.95 -6.41
CA THR A 106 -11.71 -6.63 -7.15
C THR A 106 -10.42 -5.81 -7.15
N VAL A 107 -10.52 -4.50 -7.39
CA VAL A 107 -9.35 -3.61 -7.39
C VAL A 107 -8.71 -3.56 -6.00
N LEU A 108 -9.51 -3.43 -4.94
CA LEU A 108 -9.00 -3.37 -3.57
C LEU A 108 -8.26 -4.66 -3.20
N ILE A 109 -8.86 -5.80 -3.43
CA ILE A 109 -8.25 -7.10 -3.13
C ILE A 109 -6.93 -7.26 -3.90
N ARG A 110 -6.93 -6.92 -5.18
CA ARG A 110 -5.73 -6.98 -6.01
C ARG A 110 -4.63 -6.07 -5.49
N THR A 111 -4.99 -4.86 -5.01
CA THR A 111 -4.02 -3.90 -4.48
C THR A 111 -3.22 -4.50 -3.33
N PHE A 112 -3.90 -5.11 -2.37
CA PHE A 112 -3.24 -5.77 -1.24
C PHE A 112 -2.43 -6.99 -1.70
N ASP A 113 -3.02 -7.82 -2.57
CA ASP A 113 -2.38 -9.06 -3.00
C ASP A 113 -1.13 -8.82 -3.83
N GLU A 114 -1.13 -7.81 -4.70
CA GLU A 114 0.04 -7.45 -5.49
C GLU A 114 1.20 -7.00 -4.61
N LEU A 115 0.92 -6.16 -3.61
CA LEU A 115 1.97 -5.70 -2.70
C LEU A 115 2.54 -6.86 -1.89
N ALA A 116 1.69 -7.72 -1.35
CA ALA A 116 2.13 -8.89 -0.60
C ALA A 116 2.98 -9.82 -1.47
N THR A 117 2.59 -10.01 -2.74
CA THR A 117 3.35 -10.83 -3.69
C THR A 117 4.74 -10.23 -3.96
N LEU A 118 4.83 -8.91 -4.15
CA LEU A 118 6.10 -8.23 -4.35
C LEU A 118 7.01 -8.37 -3.13
N ARG A 119 6.45 -8.26 -1.93
CA ARG A 119 7.24 -8.43 -0.70
C ARG A 119 7.75 -9.86 -0.56
N ARG A 120 6.92 -10.86 -0.83
CA ARG A 120 7.33 -12.27 -0.76
C ARG A 120 8.44 -12.57 -1.77
N LYS A 121 8.37 -11.93 -2.93
CA LYS A 121 9.41 -12.08 -3.95
C LYS A 121 10.75 -11.53 -3.46
N GLU A 122 10.74 -10.38 -2.78
CA GLU A 122 11.96 -9.84 -2.16
C GLU A 122 12.54 -10.81 -1.13
N ASP A 123 11.68 -11.40 -0.29
CA ASP A 123 12.11 -12.32 0.77
C ASP A 123 12.68 -13.63 0.22
N SER A 124 12.32 -14.00 -1.01
CA SER A 124 12.79 -15.22 -1.68
C SER A 124 14.14 -15.05 -2.37
N ASP A 125 14.58 -13.84 -2.58
CA ASP A 125 15.87 -13.54 -3.25
C ASP A 125 17.06 -13.47 -2.25
#